data_ccaf93fea10beffd0ccac59039b0dba9
#
_entry.id   ccaf93fea10beffd0ccac59039b0dba9
#
_cell.length_a   1.000
_cell.length_b   1.000
_cell.length_c   1.000
_cell.angle_alpha   90.00
_cell.angle_beta   90.00
_cell.angle_gamma   90.00
#
_symmetry.space_group_name_H-M   'P 1'
#
loop_
_entity.id
_entity.type
_entity.pdbx_description
1 polymer ?
#
loop_
_entity_poly.entity_id
_entity_poly.type
_entity_poly.pdbx_seq_one_letter_code
_entity_poly.pdbx_strand_id
1 'polypeptide(L)'
;MLHCQIATTADLSLLRMSVSRPRENIAEYTRLQHPYITPLCAQLKNTFGDLEAVRRVAAFAHEATSPLGEWCADHVWALALADDEARKIERTTERLFLAQKDARPVERLDADLDRVRQAQEFVRNWNFTPPSAIGNGMSPKVLLLKKYLDQVYEKPCDTRCIIFVKRRYTARLLGQLFAKLGSPHLRLGMLIGTRYGDAGDVKISFRQQVLTLMRFRKGEINCLFATSIAEEGLDIPDCNLIIRFDLYDTLIQYIQSRGRARHASSRYIHMIEAGNRLHIQNISDVRQGEIVMRRFCEALPADRLLQGNDCNLDAALAKEKLMGKYTDPSTGATLTYNSSLVVLAHFVGCLVCMSYPKQRRS
;
A
#
# COMPACT_ATOMS: atom_id res chain seq x y z
N MET A 1 22.12 7.58 9.19
CA MET A 1 22.93 6.39 9.49
C MET A 1 22.14 5.18 9.02
N LEU A 2 22.55 4.58 7.91
CA LEU A 2 22.00 3.33 7.40
C LEU A 2 22.36 2.22 8.39
N HIS A 3 21.38 1.66 9.09
CA HIS A 3 21.56 0.40 9.78
C HIS A 3 21.75 -0.67 8.69
N CYS A 4 23.00 -0.98 8.40
CA CYS A 4 23.38 -2.15 7.64
C CYS A 4 22.96 -3.36 8.49
N GLN A 5 21.82 -3.98 8.22
CA GLN A 5 21.53 -5.31 8.74
C GLN A 5 22.59 -6.24 8.17
N ILE A 6 23.40 -6.80 9.05
CA ILE A 6 24.47 -7.73 8.71
C ILE A 6 23.79 -9.01 8.23
N ALA A 7 23.98 -9.35 6.95
CA ALA A 7 23.46 -10.59 6.38
C ALA A 7 24.13 -11.80 7.10
N THR A 8 23.35 -12.79 7.47
CA THR A 8 23.89 -14.04 8.01
C THR A 8 24.48 -14.91 6.90
N THR A 9 25.38 -15.84 7.25
CA THR A 9 25.87 -16.88 6.30
C THR A 9 24.72 -17.71 5.73
N ALA A 10 23.62 -17.88 6.49
CA ALA A 10 22.39 -18.50 6.00
C ALA A 10 21.71 -17.62 4.95
N ASP A 11 21.68 -16.29 5.12
CA ASP A 11 21.15 -15.35 4.11
C ASP A 11 22.03 -15.35 2.87
N LEU A 12 23.33 -15.50 3.01
CA LEU A 12 24.27 -15.62 1.89
C LEU A 12 24.23 -17.01 1.23
N SER A 13 23.97 -18.08 1.99
CA SER A 13 23.72 -19.39 1.40
C SER A 13 22.36 -19.46 0.70
N LEU A 14 21.34 -18.73 1.19
CA LEU A 14 20.09 -18.51 0.50
C LEU A 14 20.26 -17.65 -0.75
N LEU A 15 21.19 -16.70 -0.76
CA LEU A 15 21.61 -15.93 -1.95
C LEU A 15 22.45 -16.79 -2.92
N ARG A 16 23.20 -17.77 -2.42
CA ARG A 16 23.96 -18.74 -3.23
C ARG A 16 23.12 -19.91 -3.71
N MET A 17 22.15 -20.39 -2.94
CA MET A 17 21.14 -21.29 -3.48
C MET A 17 20.50 -20.56 -4.64
N SER A 18 20.51 -21.17 -5.78
CA SER A 18 19.84 -20.71 -6.99
C SER A 18 18.34 -20.59 -6.72
N VAL A 19 17.93 -19.55 -5.97
CA VAL A 19 16.55 -19.10 -5.98
C VAL A 19 16.30 -18.79 -7.44
N SER A 20 15.52 -19.63 -8.08
CA SER A 20 15.20 -19.49 -9.48
C SER A 20 14.66 -18.08 -9.65
N ARG A 21 15.42 -17.26 -10.38
CA ARG A 21 15.01 -15.89 -10.60
C ARG A 21 13.69 -15.90 -11.36
N PRO A 22 12.70 -15.16 -10.93
CA PRO A 22 11.48 -15.04 -11.70
C PRO A 22 11.81 -14.53 -13.09
N ARG A 23 11.11 -15.03 -14.09
CA ARG A 23 11.24 -14.50 -15.45
C ARG A 23 10.70 -13.08 -15.47
N GLU A 24 11.56 -12.11 -15.67
CA GLU A 24 11.18 -10.71 -15.78
C GLU A 24 10.73 -10.36 -17.19
N ASN A 25 9.58 -9.71 -17.27
CA ASN A 25 8.97 -9.26 -18.50
C ASN A 25 8.61 -7.78 -18.40
N ILE A 26 8.72 -7.08 -19.50
CA ILE A 26 8.23 -5.71 -19.65
C ILE A 26 6.91 -5.77 -20.41
N ALA A 27 5.89 -5.11 -19.89
CA ALA A 27 4.59 -4.96 -20.51
C ALA A 27 4.36 -3.47 -20.80
N GLU A 28 4.34 -3.11 -22.06
CA GLU A 28 4.19 -1.73 -22.50
C GLU A 28 2.72 -1.38 -22.73
N TYR A 29 2.31 -0.21 -22.27
CA TYR A 29 1.00 0.36 -22.55
C TYR A 29 1.14 1.78 -23.13
N THR A 30 0.22 2.16 -23.98
CA THR A 30 0.13 3.54 -24.48
C THR A 30 -0.60 4.39 -23.46
N ARG A 31 -0.01 5.47 -22.96
CA ARG A 31 -0.68 6.40 -22.06
C ARG A 31 -1.69 7.25 -22.81
N LEU A 32 -2.84 7.50 -22.22
CA LEU A 32 -3.68 8.62 -22.61
C LEU A 32 -2.88 9.91 -22.41
N GLN A 33 -2.80 10.74 -23.45
CA GLN A 33 -1.81 11.85 -23.49
C GLN A 33 -1.94 12.82 -22.31
N HIS A 34 -3.16 13.13 -21.88
CA HIS A 34 -3.41 14.09 -20.79
C HIS A 34 -4.52 13.60 -19.85
N PRO A 35 -4.42 13.89 -18.55
CA PRO A 35 -5.58 13.81 -17.65
C PRO A 35 -6.70 14.73 -18.17
N TYR A 36 -7.94 14.29 -18.03
CA TYR A 36 -9.13 15.05 -18.45
C TYR A 36 -10.14 15.12 -17.32
N ILE A 37 -11.12 16.00 -17.46
CA ILE A 37 -12.18 16.19 -16.48
C ILE A 37 -13.40 15.39 -16.93
N THR A 38 -13.86 14.44 -16.09
CA THR A 38 -15.09 13.69 -16.36
C THR A 38 -16.33 14.57 -16.19
N PRO A 39 -17.47 14.21 -16.81
CA PRO A 39 -18.71 14.97 -16.64
C PRO A 39 -19.12 15.11 -15.17
N LEU A 40 -19.01 14.05 -14.36
CA LEU A 40 -19.28 14.07 -12.92
C LEU A 40 -18.35 15.07 -12.20
N CYS A 41 -17.04 14.98 -12.47
CA CYS A 41 -16.07 15.89 -11.88
C CYS A 41 -16.33 17.35 -12.25
N ALA A 42 -16.71 17.63 -13.50
CA ALA A 42 -17.05 18.98 -13.95
C ALA A 42 -18.27 19.54 -13.20
N GLN A 43 -19.34 18.77 -13.07
CA GLN A 43 -20.54 19.18 -12.36
C GLN A 43 -20.28 19.44 -10.88
N LEU A 44 -19.58 18.53 -10.21
CA LEU A 44 -19.22 18.69 -8.79
C LEU A 44 -18.31 19.91 -8.56
N LYS A 45 -17.33 20.15 -9.45
CA LYS A 45 -16.50 21.36 -9.37
C LYS A 45 -17.28 22.64 -9.57
N ASN A 46 -18.21 22.66 -10.52
CA ASN A 46 -19.00 23.86 -10.81
C ASN A 46 -19.98 24.18 -9.66
N THR A 47 -20.56 23.15 -9.03
CA THR A 47 -21.58 23.34 -7.99
C THR A 47 -20.96 23.50 -6.59
N PHE A 48 -19.91 22.77 -6.28
CA PHE A 48 -19.33 22.64 -4.94
C PHE A 48 -17.82 22.94 -4.87
N GLY A 49 -17.25 23.54 -5.92
CA GLY A 49 -15.80 23.73 -6.05
C GLY A 49 -15.18 24.74 -5.08
N ASP A 50 -15.98 25.50 -4.36
CA ASP A 50 -15.56 26.37 -3.26
C ASP A 50 -15.25 25.55 -1.98
N LEU A 51 -15.83 24.35 -1.83
CA LEU A 51 -15.50 23.46 -0.73
C LEU A 51 -14.10 22.86 -0.90
N GLU A 52 -13.25 23.04 0.10
CA GLU A 52 -11.86 22.52 0.10
C GLU A 52 -11.82 21.00 -0.11
N ALA A 53 -12.75 20.26 0.51
CA ALA A 53 -12.85 18.81 0.36
C ALA A 53 -13.13 18.41 -1.10
N VAL A 54 -14.05 19.11 -1.77
CA VAL A 54 -14.39 18.86 -3.18
C VAL A 54 -13.22 19.17 -4.08
N ARG A 55 -12.48 20.26 -3.84
CA ARG A 55 -11.27 20.60 -4.62
C ARG A 55 -10.20 19.51 -4.54
N ARG A 56 -9.94 18.96 -3.33
CA ARG A 56 -8.98 17.88 -3.15
C ARG A 56 -9.40 16.61 -3.88
N VAL A 57 -10.65 16.21 -3.75
CA VAL A 57 -11.17 15.03 -4.45
C VAL A 57 -11.15 15.24 -5.96
N ALA A 58 -11.50 16.44 -6.44
CA ALA A 58 -11.48 16.79 -7.86
C ALA A 58 -10.07 16.68 -8.47
N ALA A 59 -9.06 17.18 -7.77
CA ALA A 59 -7.68 17.06 -8.22
C ALA A 59 -7.27 15.58 -8.34
N PHE A 60 -7.65 14.77 -7.35
CA PHE A 60 -7.33 13.35 -7.34
C PHE A 60 -8.10 12.57 -8.42
N ALA A 61 -9.40 12.84 -8.61
CA ALA A 61 -10.21 12.25 -9.68
C ALA A 61 -9.65 12.59 -11.07
N HIS A 62 -9.23 13.85 -11.26
CA HIS A 62 -8.58 14.29 -12.49
C HIS A 62 -7.27 13.53 -12.76
N GLU A 63 -6.38 13.40 -11.76
CA GLU A 63 -5.15 12.64 -11.89
C GLU A 63 -5.41 11.15 -12.21
N ALA A 64 -6.48 10.58 -11.68
CA ALA A 64 -6.81 9.17 -11.85
C ALA A 64 -7.26 8.80 -13.28
N THR A 65 -7.77 9.76 -14.07
CA THR A 65 -8.29 9.50 -15.42
C THR A 65 -7.24 8.90 -16.35
N SER A 66 -6.02 9.44 -16.34
CA SER A 66 -4.95 9.00 -17.23
C SER A 66 -4.44 7.57 -16.91
N PRO A 67 -4.08 7.21 -15.65
CA PRO A 67 -3.57 5.88 -15.35
C PRO A 67 -4.67 4.82 -15.18
N LEU A 68 -5.92 5.19 -14.84
CA LEU A 68 -6.97 4.24 -14.49
C LEU A 68 -8.18 4.26 -15.44
N GLY A 69 -8.49 5.41 -16.03
CA GLY A 69 -9.67 5.63 -16.87
C GLY A 69 -10.83 6.28 -16.13
N GLU A 70 -11.85 6.62 -16.89
CA GLU A 70 -13.01 7.40 -16.44
C GLU A 70 -13.80 6.70 -15.34
N TRP A 71 -14.02 5.40 -15.48
CA TRP A 71 -14.75 4.62 -14.49
C TRP A 71 -14.13 4.75 -13.09
N CYS A 72 -12.82 4.59 -13.00
CA CYS A 72 -12.11 4.72 -11.73
C CYS A 72 -12.13 6.17 -11.23
N ALA A 73 -11.97 7.15 -12.12
CA ALA A 73 -11.99 8.56 -11.76
C ALA A 73 -13.34 8.98 -11.16
N ASP A 74 -14.44 8.52 -11.74
CA ASP A 74 -15.78 8.78 -11.21
C ASP A 74 -16.00 8.06 -9.87
N HIS A 75 -15.51 6.82 -9.75
CA HIS A 75 -15.63 6.07 -8.49
C HIS A 75 -14.75 6.60 -7.35
N VAL A 76 -13.77 7.48 -7.64
CA VAL A 76 -13.10 8.28 -6.59
C VAL A 76 -14.12 9.05 -5.77
N TRP A 77 -15.11 9.67 -6.42
CA TRP A 77 -16.16 10.44 -5.76
C TRP A 77 -17.06 9.56 -4.88
N ALA A 78 -17.46 8.39 -5.38
CA ALA A 78 -18.23 7.44 -4.59
C ALA A 78 -17.47 6.96 -3.34
N LEU A 79 -16.15 6.83 -3.43
CA LEU A 79 -15.32 6.47 -2.29
C LEU A 79 -15.10 7.63 -1.32
N ALA A 80 -14.83 8.82 -1.84
CA ALA A 80 -14.50 9.99 -1.02
C ALA A 80 -15.71 10.57 -0.28
N LEU A 81 -16.92 10.41 -0.84
CA LEU A 81 -18.19 10.87 -0.28
C LEU A 81 -19.06 9.72 0.26
N ALA A 82 -18.48 8.53 0.47
CA ALA A 82 -19.15 7.47 1.23
C ALA A 82 -19.43 7.93 2.67
N ASP A 83 -20.44 7.37 3.33
CA ASP A 83 -20.94 7.82 4.63
C ASP A 83 -19.87 8.06 5.69
N ASP A 84 -18.95 7.11 5.84
CA ASP A 84 -17.88 7.23 6.84
C ASP A 84 -16.86 8.32 6.48
N GLU A 85 -16.62 8.54 5.20
CA GLU A 85 -15.69 9.57 4.72
C GLU A 85 -16.34 10.96 4.74
N ALA A 86 -17.60 11.07 4.38
CA ALA A 86 -18.37 12.31 4.48
C ALA A 86 -18.40 12.82 5.94
N ARG A 87 -18.64 11.95 6.90
CA ARG A 87 -18.55 12.30 8.34
C ARG A 87 -17.16 12.79 8.77
N LYS A 88 -16.09 12.26 8.15
CA LYS A 88 -14.72 12.77 8.42
C LYS A 88 -14.51 14.14 7.81
N ILE A 89 -15.05 14.37 6.62
CA ILE A 89 -15.03 15.69 5.98
C ILE A 89 -15.75 16.69 6.86
N GLU A 90 -16.96 16.38 7.32
CA GLU A 90 -17.74 17.22 8.24
C GLU A 90 -16.92 17.59 9.48
N ARG A 91 -16.39 16.60 10.20
CA ARG A 91 -15.55 16.82 11.39
C ARG A 91 -14.29 17.63 11.09
N THR A 92 -13.74 17.50 9.90
CA THR A 92 -12.56 18.27 9.51
C THR A 92 -12.94 19.71 9.22
N THR A 93 -14.07 19.95 8.58
CA THR A 93 -14.63 21.28 8.32
C THR A 93 -14.93 22.00 9.64
N GLU A 94 -15.61 21.34 10.58
CA GLU A 94 -15.85 21.85 11.94
C GLU A 94 -14.55 22.23 12.65
N ARG A 95 -13.55 21.34 12.62
CA ARG A 95 -12.25 21.59 13.27
C ARG A 95 -11.48 22.74 12.65
N LEU A 96 -11.51 22.87 11.32
CA LEU A 96 -10.87 23.99 10.62
C LEU A 96 -11.57 25.31 10.91
N PHE A 97 -12.89 25.28 11.01
CA PHE A 97 -13.69 26.44 11.43
C PHE A 97 -13.30 26.90 12.84
N LEU A 98 -13.25 25.98 13.81
CA LEU A 98 -12.88 26.26 15.19
C LEU A 98 -11.42 26.74 15.34
N ALA A 99 -10.53 26.33 14.44
CA ALA A 99 -9.11 26.72 14.45
C ALA A 99 -8.86 28.12 13.87
N GLN A 100 -9.81 28.65 13.10
CA GLN A 100 -9.70 30.00 12.52
C GLN A 100 -10.14 31.01 13.60
N LYS A 101 -9.17 31.87 14.03
CA LYS A 101 -9.42 32.89 15.07
C LYS A 101 -10.36 34.03 14.62
N ASP A 102 -10.65 34.13 13.32
CA ASP A 102 -11.58 35.11 12.80
C ASP A 102 -13.00 34.67 13.08
N ALA A 103 -13.79 35.58 13.65
CA ALA A 103 -15.19 35.39 14.00
C ALA A 103 -16.07 35.23 12.73
N ARG A 104 -15.98 34.07 12.09
CA ARG A 104 -16.93 33.72 11.04
C ARG A 104 -18.26 33.30 11.70
N PRO A 105 -19.39 33.75 11.17
CA PRO A 105 -20.68 33.37 11.74
C PRO A 105 -20.89 31.86 11.66
N VAL A 106 -21.46 31.26 12.72
CA VAL A 106 -21.79 29.83 12.81
C VAL A 106 -22.66 29.38 11.63
N GLU A 107 -23.52 30.26 11.15
CA GLU A 107 -24.35 30.07 9.95
C GLU A 107 -23.54 29.67 8.70
N ARG A 108 -22.30 30.11 8.61
CA ARG A 108 -21.41 29.74 7.49
C ARG A 108 -20.91 28.29 7.64
N LEU A 109 -20.66 27.83 8.84
CA LEU A 109 -20.30 26.44 9.09
C LEU A 109 -21.47 25.50 8.71
N ASP A 110 -22.66 25.81 9.17
CA ASP A 110 -23.86 25.04 8.87
C ASP A 110 -24.11 24.98 7.36
N ALA A 111 -23.95 26.12 6.66
CA ALA A 111 -24.05 26.17 5.21
C ALA A 111 -22.98 25.30 4.51
N ASP A 112 -21.72 25.30 4.96
CA ASP A 112 -20.66 24.47 4.40
C ASP A 112 -20.93 22.98 4.64
N LEU A 113 -21.42 22.60 5.84
CA LEU A 113 -21.81 21.23 6.18
C LEU A 113 -22.99 20.73 5.31
N ASP A 114 -24.01 21.58 5.14
CA ASP A 114 -25.15 21.24 4.28
C ASP A 114 -24.73 21.06 2.82
N ARG A 115 -23.79 21.85 2.34
CA ARG A 115 -23.24 21.67 0.99
C ARG A 115 -22.43 20.41 0.83
N VAL A 116 -21.70 19.97 1.85
CA VAL A 116 -21.04 18.65 1.85
C VAL A 116 -22.07 17.52 1.74
N ARG A 117 -23.18 17.61 2.46
CA ARG A 117 -24.28 16.64 2.38
C ARG A 117 -24.96 16.65 1.01
N GLN A 118 -25.20 17.84 0.44
CA GLN A 118 -25.72 17.95 -0.93
C GLN A 118 -24.78 17.34 -1.97
N ALA A 119 -23.46 17.55 -1.84
CA ALA A 119 -22.47 16.91 -2.73
C ALA A 119 -22.48 15.38 -2.57
N GLN A 120 -22.64 14.87 -1.34
CA GLN A 120 -22.78 13.45 -1.08
C GLN A 120 -24.05 12.87 -1.73
N GLU A 121 -25.17 13.54 -1.56
CA GLU A 121 -26.45 13.12 -2.16
C GLU A 121 -26.39 13.16 -3.68
N PHE A 122 -25.74 14.19 -4.24
CA PHE A 122 -25.54 14.30 -5.69
C PHE A 122 -24.77 13.08 -6.23
N VAL A 123 -23.69 12.67 -5.56
CA VAL A 123 -22.90 11.49 -5.96
C VAL A 123 -23.67 10.20 -5.78
N ARG A 124 -24.49 10.08 -4.72
CA ARG A 124 -25.36 8.89 -4.51
C ARG A 124 -26.37 8.70 -5.62
N ASN A 125 -26.94 9.80 -6.11
CA ASN A 125 -27.95 9.80 -7.15
C ASN A 125 -27.34 9.78 -8.57
N TRP A 126 -26.01 9.83 -8.68
CA TRP A 126 -25.33 9.76 -9.97
C TRP A 126 -25.46 8.37 -10.60
N ASN A 127 -25.84 8.37 -11.88
CA ASN A 127 -25.91 7.13 -12.63
C ASN A 127 -24.52 6.73 -13.15
N PHE A 128 -23.78 5.97 -12.35
CA PHE A 128 -22.45 5.48 -12.74
C PHE A 128 -22.55 4.51 -13.90
N THR A 129 -21.82 4.79 -14.97
CA THR A 129 -21.73 3.87 -16.10
C THR A 129 -21.07 2.54 -15.70
N PRO A 130 -21.52 1.40 -16.25
CA PRO A 130 -20.82 0.14 -16.04
C PRO A 130 -19.39 0.18 -16.60
N PRO A 131 -18.45 -0.61 -16.06
CA PRO A 131 -17.09 -0.63 -16.58
C PRO A 131 -17.08 -1.13 -18.03
N SER A 132 -16.48 -0.35 -18.92
CA SER A 132 -16.41 -0.65 -20.35
C SER A 132 -14.97 -0.65 -20.84
N ALA A 133 -14.63 -1.62 -21.69
CA ALA A 133 -13.37 -1.64 -22.42
C ALA A 133 -13.38 -0.70 -23.64
N ILE A 134 -14.57 -0.18 -24.02
CA ILE A 134 -14.74 0.72 -25.16
C ILE A 134 -14.64 2.16 -24.68
N GLY A 135 -13.97 2.99 -25.44
CA GLY A 135 -13.79 4.41 -25.10
C GLY A 135 -12.79 4.59 -23.94
N ASN A 136 -13.03 5.62 -23.13
CA ASN A 136 -12.15 6.02 -22.02
C ASN A 136 -12.54 5.38 -20.68
N GLY A 137 -13.48 4.43 -20.65
CA GLY A 137 -13.97 3.80 -19.43
C GLY A 137 -12.85 3.15 -18.62
N MET A 138 -11.93 2.45 -19.29
CA MET A 138 -10.69 1.92 -18.71
C MET A 138 -9.47 2.46 -19.47
N SER A 139 -8.41 2.81 -18.75
CA SER A 139 -7.16 3.23 -19.38
C SER A 139 -6.47 2.06 -20.10
N PRO A 140 -5.62 2.31 -21.10
CA PRO A 140 -4.81 1.27 -21.76
C PRO A 140 -3.97 0.47 -20.76
N LYS A 141 -3.50 1.10 -19.69
CA LYS A 141 -2.79 0.43 -18.60
C LYS A 141 -3.67 -0.59 -17.88
N VAL A 142 -4.91 -0.22 -17.56
CA VAL A 142 -5.89 -1.11 -16.92
C VAL A 142 -6.33 -2.21 -17.87
N LEU A 143 -6.52 -1.92 -19.17
CA LEU A 143 -6.83 -2.92 -20.19
C LEU A 143 -5.71 -3.95 -20.32
N LEU A 144 -4.46 -3.50 -20.31
CA LEU A 144 -3.30 -4.40 -20.33
C LEU A 144 -3.27 -5.29 -19.08
N LEU A 145 -3.52 -4.73 -17.89
CA LEU A 145 -3.63 -5.52 -16.66
C LEU A 145 -4.75 -6.54 -16.76
N LYS A 146 -5.93 -6.14 -17.26
CA LYS A 146 -7.07 -7.03 -17.50
C LYS A 146 -6.66 -8.20 -18.39
N LYS A 147 -6.01 -7.93 -19.52
CA LYS A 147 -5.52 -8.97 -20.44
C LYS A 147 -4.63 -10.00 -19.72
N TYR A 148 -3.69 -9.56 -18.89
CA TYR A 148 -2.84 -10.48 -18.12
C TYR A 148 -3.63 -11.31 -17.11
N LEU A 149 -4.57 -10.69 -16.39
CA LEU A 149 -5.36 -11.40 -15.39
C LEU A 149 -6.35 -12.39 -16.04
N ASP A 150 -6.98 -12.01 -17.15
CA ASP A 150 -7.86 -12.90 -17.90
C ASP A 150 -7.10 -14.13 -18.41
N GLN A 151 -5.91 -13.96 -18.99
CA GLN A 151 -5.07 -15.07 -19.44
C GLN A 151 -4.68 -16.05 -18.32
N VAL A 152 -4.44 -15.52 -17.10
CA VAL A 152 -4.02 -16.34 -15.96
C VAL A 152 -5.20 -17.05 -15.32
N TYR A 153 -6.35 -16.35 -15.21
CA TYR A 153 -7.52 -16.81 -14.47
C TYR A 153 -8.69 -17.22 -15.37
N GLU A 154 -8.45 -17.47 -16.65
CA GLU A 154 -9.44 -18.03 -17.58
C GLU A 154 -9.90 -19.44 -17.15
N LYS A 155 -8.95 -20.20 -16.62
CA LYS A 155 -9.17 -21.56 -16.12
C LYS A 155 -8.83 -21.64 -14.63
N PRO A 156 -9.39 -22.63 -13.91
CA PRO A 156 -8.98 -22.89 -12.54
C PRO A 156 -7.47 -23.08 -12.45
N CYS A 157 -6.82 -22.34 -11.56
CA CYS A 157 -5.37 -22.42 -11.34
C CYS A 157 -5.01 -22.09 -9.89
N ASP A 158 -3.85 -22.62 -9.45
CA ASP A 158 -3.27 -22.34 -8.14
C ASP A 158 -2.34 -21.13 -8.14
N THR A 159 -2.42 -20.31 -9.19
CA THR A 159 -1.57 -19.12 -9.33
C THR A 159 -1.92 -18.09 -8.26
N ARG A 160 -0.91 -17.71 -7.47
CA ARG A 160 -0.97 -16.57 -6.55
C ARG A 160 -0.33 -15.37 -7.19
N CYS A 161 -1.06 -14.26 -7.23
CA CYS A 161 -0.62 -13.01 -7.83
C CYS A 161 -0.59 -11.89 -6.80
N ILE A 162 0.43 -11.02 -6.86
CA ILE A 162 0.42 -9.72 -6.19
C ILE A 162 0.60 -8.63 -7.25
N ILE A 163 -0.28 -7.64 -7.22
CA ILE A 163 -0.24 -6.46 -8.06
C ILE A 163 0.14 -5.28 -7.19
N PHE A 164 1.35 -4.78 -7.37
CA PHE A 164 1.85 -3.63 -6.62
C PHE A 164 1.40 -2.33 -7.25
N VAL A 165 0.76 -1.50 -6.44
CA VAL A 165 0.32 -0.15 -6.78
C VAL A 165 0.90 0.85 -5.80
N LYS A 166 1.12 2.08 -6.24
CA LYS A 166 1.72 3.12 -5.42
C LYS A 166 0.75 3.69 -4.39
N ARG A 167 -0.50 3.92 -4.79
CA ARG A 167 -1.51 4.58 -3.96
C ARG A 167 -2.57 3.60 -3.47
N ARG A 168 -3.03 3.76 -2.24
CA ARG A 168 -4.10 2.95 -1.64
C ARG A 168 -5.42 3.05 -2.42
N TYR A 169 -5.74 4.25 -2.89
CA TYR A 169 -6.88 4.47 -3.77
C TYR A 169 -6.83 3.62 -5.02
N THR A 170 -5.67 3.58 -5.68
CA THR A 170 -5.46 2.74 -6.86
C THR A 170 -5.77 1.27 -6.53
N ALA A 171 -5.27 0.76 -5.40
CA ALA A 171 -5.59 -0.60 -4.97
C ALA A 171 -7.10 -0.83 -4.82
N ARG A 172 -7.79 0.13 -4.19
CA ARG A 172 -9.22 0.03 -3.91
C ARG A 172 -10.06 0.12 -5.18
N LEU A 173 -9.77 1.12 -6.03
CA LEU A 173 -10.49 1.32 -7.30
C LEU A 173 -10.32 0.13 -8.24
N LEU A 174 -9.08 -0.35 -8.40
CA LEU A 174 -8.83 -1.54 -9.20
C LEU A 174 -9.49 -2.77 -8.61
N GLY A 175 -9.45 -2.95 -7.28
CA GLY A 175 -10.17 -4.03 -6.61
C GLY A 175 -11.68 -4.02 -6.91
N GLN A 176 -12.32 -2.85 -6.84
CA GLN A 176 -13.75 -2.70 -7.17
C GLN A 176 -14.03 -2.91 -8.66
N LEU A 177 -13.18 -2.35 -9.53
CA LEU A 177 -13.31 -2.50 -10.97
C LEU A 177 -13.24 -3.97 -11.38
N PHE A 178 -12.20 -4.69 -10.94
CA PHE A 178 -12.00 -6.09 -11.30
C PHE A 178 -13.04 -7.02 -10.65
N ALA A 179 -13.57 -6.68 -9.48
CA ALA A 179 -14.71 -7.39 -8.91
C ALA A 179 -15.97 -7.27 -9.78
N LYS A 180 -16.20 -6.09 -10.37
CA LYS A 180 -17.34 -5.88 -11.31
C LYS A 180 -17.09 -6.50 -12.69
N LEU A 181 -15.85 -6.58 -13.15
CA LEU A 181 -15.52 -7.22 -14.43
C LEU A 181 -15.69 -8.74 -14.42
N GLY A 182 -15.64 -9.37 -13.24
CA GLY A 182 -16.14 -10.72 -13.02
C GLY A 182 -15.39 -11.86 -13.71
N SER A 183 -14.06 -11.93 -13.62
CA SER A 183 -13.34 -13.15 -14.04
C SER A 183 -13.69 -14.32 -13.09
N PRO A 184 -14.16 -15.47 -13.59
CA PRO A 184 -14.77 -16.52 -12.75
C PRO A 184 -13.81 -17.17 -11.74
N HIS A 185 -12.52 -17.20 -12.05
CA HIS A 185 -11.51 -17.83 -11.20
C HIS A 185 -10.62 -16.82 -10.47
N LEU A 186 -10.86 -15.51 -10.62
CA LEU A 186 -10.14 -14.43 -9.97
C LEU A 186 -10.78 -14.10 -8.62
N ARG A 187 -10.10 -14.39 -7.54
CA ARG A 187 -10.55 -14.11 -6.16
C ARG A 187 -9.66 -13.01 -5.57
N LEU A 188 -10.23 -11.83 -5.51
CA LEU A 188 -9.50 -10.61 -5.16
C LEU A 188 -9.40 -10.38 -3.67
N GLY A 189 -8.26 -9.85 -3.25
CA GLY A 189 -8.03 -9.26 -1.94
C GLY A 189 -7.27 -7.95 -2.05
N MET A 190 -7.21 -7.25 -0.94
CA MET A 190 -6.53 -5.96 -0.87
C MET A 190 -5.64 -5.89 0.37
N LEU A 191 -4.37 -5.50 0.18
CA LEU A 191 -3.38 -5.37 1.23
C LEU A 191 -2.77 -3.98 1.20
N ILE A 192 -3.29 -3.08 2.01
CA ILE A 192 -2.87 -1.68 2.09
C ILE A 192 -2.52 -1.29 3.51
N GLY A 193 -1.64 -0.28 3.69
CA GLY A 193 -1.18 0.15 5.00
C GLY A 193 -2.30 0.70 5.90
N THR A 194 -2.09 0.60 7.23
CA THR A 194 -3.04 1.05 8.25
C THR A 194 -2.92 2.53 8.61
N ARG A 195 -1.81 3.18 8.26
CA ARG A 195 -1.59 4.60 8.59
C ARG A 195 -2.60 5.47 7.85
N TYR A 196 -3.00 6.56 8.50
CA TYR A 196 -3.81 7.58 7.84
C TYR A 196 -3.02 8.16 6.66
N GLY A 197 -3.66 8.19 5.49
CA GLY A 197 -3.19 8.89 4.30
C GLY A 197 -3.99 10.16 4.07
N ASP A 198 -3.96 10.65 2.83
CA ASP A 198 -4.69 11.83 2.39
C ASP A 198 -6.22 11.67 2.52
N ALA A 199 -6.93 12.81 2.42
CA ALA A 199 -8.39 12.85 2.51
C ALA A 199 -9.06 11.81 1.60
N GLY A 200 -9.91 10.97 2.20
CA GLY A 200 -10.60 9.86 1.51
C GLY A 200 -9.88 8.49 1.61
N ASP A 201 -8.72 8.42 2.25
CA ASP A 201 -8.03 7.16 2.49
C ASP A 201 -8.78 6.33 3.54
N VAL A 202 -9.34 5.21 3.11
CA VAL A 202 -10.06 4.31 4.02
C VAL A 202 -9.09 3.57 4.91
N LYS A 203 -9.38 3.64 6.20
CA LYS A 203 -8.65 2.90 7.23
C LYS A 203 -8.97 1.41 7.11
N ILE A 204 -7.98 0.61 6.72
CA ILE A 204 -8.06 -0.83 6.91
C ILE A 204 -7.51 -1.14 8.31
N SER A 205 -8.28 -1.86 9.11
CA SER A 205 -7.83 -2.30 10.42
C SER A 205 -6.74 -3.36 10.29
N PHE A 206 -5.85 -3.45 11.27
CA PHE A 206 -4.85 -4.52 11.33
C PHE A 206 -5.50 -5.92 11.25
N ARG A 207 -6.65 -6.09 11.91
CA ARG A 207 -7.44 -7.34 11.85
C ARG A 207 -7.84 -7.69 10.41
N GLN A 208 -8.30 -6.73 9.64
CA GLN A 208 -8.65 -6.96 8.22
C GLN A 208 -7.44 -7.34 7.37
N GLN A 209 -6.27 -6.76 7.62
CA GLN A 209 -5.03 -7.16 6.95
C GLN A 209 -4.67 -8.62 7.26
N VAL A 210 -4.70 -8.99 8.56
CA VAL A 210 -4.42 -10.36 9.00
C VAL A 210 -5.40 -11.35 8.36
N LEU A 211 -6.69 -11.05 8.37
CA LEU A 211 -7.71 -11.89 7.74
C LEU A 211 -7.48 -12.04 6.23
N THR A 212 -7.12 -10.96 5.54
CA THR A 212 -6.80 -11.01 4.10
C THR A 212 -5.60 -11.92 3.83
N LEU A 213 -4.54 -11.82 4.64
CA LEU A 213 -3.37 -12.69 4.52
C LEU A 213 -3.70 -14.15 4.81
N MET A 214 -4.49 -14.43 5.84
CA MET A 214 -4.93 -15.80 6.14
C MET A 214 -5.75 -16.41 4.99
N ARG A 215 -6.66 -15.63 4.41
CA ARG A 215 -7.45 -16.06 3.24
C ARG A 215 -6.58 -16.28 2.00
N PHE A 216 -5.56 -15.43 1.81
CA PHE A 216 -4.60 -15.58 0.73
C PHE A 216 -3.73 -16.84 0.90
N ARG A 217 -3.30 -17.13 2.15
CA ARG A 217 -2.58 -18.38 2.47
C ARG A 217 -3.42 -19.63 2.19
N LYS A 218 -4.71 -19.60 2.53
CA LYS A 218 -5.66 -20.72 2.29
C LYS A 218 -6.06 -20.85 0.82
N GLY A 219 -5.68 -19.90 -0.05
CA GLY A 219 -6.10 -19.88 -1.44
C GLY A 219 -7.55 -19.42 -1.67
N GLU A 220 -8.23 -18.93 -0.62
CA GLU A 220 -9.56 -18.31 -0.77
C GLU A 220 -9.47 -16.99 -1.57
N ILE A 221 -8.34 -16.32 -1.50
CA ILE A 221 -7.91 -15.19 -2.33
C ILE A 221 -6.71 -15.66 -3.13
N ASN A 222 -6.65 -15.37 -4.41
CA ASN A 222 -5.54 -15.73 -5.27
C ASN A 222 -4.85 -14.53 -5.94
N CYS A 223 -5.43 -13.34 -5.82
CA CYS A 223 -4.85 -12.11 -6.36
C CYS A 223 -5.01 -10.96 -5.35
N LEU A 224 -3.89 -10.30 -5.01
CA LEU A 224 -3.84 -9.17 -4.10
C LEU A 224 -3.49 -7.88 -4.85
N PHE A 225 -4.31 -6.84 -4.70
CA PHE A 225 -3.87 -5.47 -4.94
C PHE A 225 -3.18 -4.96 -3.67
N ALA A 226 -1.91 -4.60 -3.78
CA ALA A 226 -1.10 -4.26 -2.62
C ALA A 226 -0.30 -2.98 -2.80
N THR A 227 -0.13 -2.23 -1.72
CA THR A 227 0.85 -1.14 -1.64
C THR A 227 2.17 -1.66 -1.06
N SER A 228 3.13 -0.77 -0.83
CA SER A 228 4.45 -1.11 -0.27
C SER A 228 4.44 -1.95 1.02
N ILE A 229 3.32 -2.01 1.74
CA ILE A 229 3.20 -2.88 2.92
C ILE A 229 3.41 -4.38 2.61
N ALA A 230 3.15 -4.80 1.37
CA ALA A 230 3.40 -6.17 0.94
C ALA A 230 4.87 -6.41 0.54
N GLU A 231 5.67 -5.36 0.46
CA GLU A 231 7.10 -5.46 0.16
C GLU A 231 7.85 -5.95 1.39
N GLU A 232 7.56 -5.41 2.58
CA GLU A 232 8.30 -5.65 3.81
C GLU A 232 7.38 -5.97 5.01
N GLY A 233 7.91 -6.72 5.97
CA GLY A 233 7.33 -6.91 7.30
C GLY A 233 6.14 -7.88 7.40
N LEU A 234 5.65 -8.44 6.30
CA LEU A 234 4.56 -9.39 6.31
C LEU A 234 5.02 -10.74 5.75
N ASP A 235 4.65 -11.81 6.45
CA ASP A 235 4.84 -13.17 5.98
C ASP A 235 3.77 -13.52 4.93
N ILE A 236 4.09 -13.22 3.68
CA ILE A 236 3.26 -13.50 2.52
C ILE A 236 3.74 -14.78 1.85
N PRO A 237 2.85 -15.73 1.52
CA PRO A 237 3.23 -16.96 0.83
C PRO A 237 3.83 -16.68 -0.54
N ASP A 238 4.60 -17.62 -1.04
CA ASP A 238 5.24 -17.54 -2.35
C ASP A 238 4.23 -17.33 -3.47
N CYS A 239 4.57 -16.42 -4.37
CA CYS A 239 3.70 -16.05 -5.48
C CYS A 239 4.31 -16.49 -6.82
N ASN A 240 3.42 -16.90 -7.73
CA ASN A 240 3.81 -17.30 -9.10
C ASN A 240 3.87 -16.10 -10.04
N LEU A 241 3.14 -15.04 -9.71
CA LEU A 241 3.02 -13.86 -10.54
C LEU A 241 3.10 -12.59 -9.68
N ILE A 242 4.04 -11.73 -10.04
CA ILE A 242 4.15 -10.38 -9.50
C ILE A 242 3.96 -9.39 -10.65
N ILE A 243 3.08 -8.43 -10.48
CA ILE A 243 2.85 -7.36 -11.45
C ILE A 243 3.14 -6.02 -10.78
N ARG A 244 4.08 -5.27 -11.30
CA ARG A 244 4.32 -3.88 -10.94
C ARG A 244 3.43 -3.01 -11.82
N PHE A 245 2.19 -2.81 -11.37
CA PHE A 245 1.29 -1.85 -12.01
C PHE A 245 1.90 -0.45 -11.95
N ASP A 246 2.39 -0.04 -10.78
CA ASP A 246 3.24 1.13 -10.63
C ASP A 246 4.66 0.69 -10.33
N LEU A 247 5.64 1.31 -10.98
CA LEU A 247 7.05 1.02 -10.74
C LEU A 247 7.44 1.44 -9.31
N TYR A 248 8.50 0.87 -8.84
CA TYR A 248 9.13 1.17 -7.56
C TYR A 248 9.93 2.48 -7.65
N ASP A 249 10.12 3.13 -6.52
CA ASP A 249 10.94 4.35 -6.40
C ASP A 249 12.39 4.02 -5.99
N THR A 250 12.63 2.84 -5.39
CA THR A 250 13.92 2.45 -4.84
C THR A 250 14.32 1.01 -5.22
N LEU A 251 15.64 0.76 -5.21
CA LEU A 251 16.20 -0.58 -5.38
C LEU A 251 15.65 -1.57 -4.32
N ILE A 252 15.46 -1.11 -3.08
CA ILE A 252 14.94 -1.95 -1.99
C ILE A 252 13.54 -2.45 -2.32
N GLN A 253 12.64 -1.58 -2.77
CA GLN A 253 11.28 -1.95 -3.16
C GLN A 253 11.27 -2.96 -4.32
N TYR A 254 12.18 -2.81 -5.28
CA TYR A 254 12.34 -3.78 -6.36
C TYR A 254 12.73 -5.15 -5.81
N ILE A 255 13.81 -5.22 -4.99
CA ILE A 255 14.31 -6.48 -4.43
C ILE A 255 13.25 -7.16 -3.57
N GLN A 256 12.59 -6.41 -2.68
CA GLN A 256 11.57 -6.93 -1.76
C GLN A 256 10.35 -7.46 -2.51
N SER A 257 9.84 -6.73 -3.49
CA SER A 257 8.70 -7.19 -4.29
C SER A 257 9.07 -8.39 -5.17
N ARG A 258 10.26 -8.40 -5.76
CA ARG A 258 10.75 -9.54 -6.53
C ARG A 258 10.98 -10.77 -5.66
N GLY A 259 11.44 -10.56 -4.42
CA GLY A 259 11.62 -11.61 -3.42
C GLY A 259 10.32 -12.32 -3.01
N ARG A 260 9.15 -11.84 -3.44
CA ARG A 260 7.86 -12.54 -3.26
C ARG A 260 7.64 -13.62 -4.33
N ALA A 261 8.36 -13.55 -5.46
CA ALA A 261 8.30 -14.52 -6.55
C ALA A 261 9.35 -15.62 -6.37
N ARG A 262 9.10 -16.58 -5.49
CA ARG A 262 10.07 -17.62 -5.10
C ARG A 262 9.88 -18.95 -5.83
N HIS A 263 8.77 -19.11 -6.54
CA HIS A 263 8.53 -20.34 -7.31
C HIS A 263 9.39 -20.40 -8.57
N ALA A 264 9.84 -21.57 -8.99
CA ALA A 264 10.75 -21.77 -10.12
C ALA A 264 10.20 -21.23 -11.45
N SER A 265 8.87 -21.26 -11.63
CA SER A 265 8.19 -20.74 -12.83
C SER A 265 7.61 -19.33 -12.64
N SER A 266 8.00 -18.62 -11.60
CA SER A 266 7.46 -17.30 -11.30
C SER A 266 7.77 -16.28 -12.39
N ARG A 267 6.81 -15.39 -12.62
CA ARG A 267 6.93 -14.25 -13.53
C ARG A 267 6.87 -12.94 -12.76
N TYR A 268 7.70 -12.01 -13.15
CA TYR A 268 7.72 -10.65 -12.63
C TYR A 268 7.50 -9.68 -13.79
N ILE A 269 6.42 -8.92 -13.77
CA ILE A 269 5.99 -8.07 -14.88
C ILE A 269 6.09 -6.61 -14.48
N HIS A 270 6.88 -5.84 -15.24
CA HIS A 270 6.92 -4.39 -15.15
C HIS A 270 5.95 -3.79 -16.15
N MET A 271 4.94 -3.06 -15.69
CA MET A 271 4.07 -2.30 -16.57
C MET A 271 4.66 -0.91 -16.78
N ILE A 272 5.05 -0.60 -18.01
CA ILE A 272 5.69 0.66 -18.37
C ILE A 272 4.93 1.38 -19.47
N GLU A 273 5.04 2.68 -19.49
CA GLU A 273 4.52 3.51 -20.56
C GLU A 273 5.43 3.39 -21.78
N ALA A 274 4.84 3.12 -22.93
CA ALA A 274 5.57 2.98 -24.18
C ALA A 274 6.34 4.27 -24.52
N GLY A 275 7.62 4.13 -24.83
CA GLY A 275 8.50 5.26 -25.14
C GLY A 275 8.95 6.10 -23.91
N ASN A 276 8.54 5.74 -22.70
CA ASN A 276 8.97 6.46 -21.49
C ASN A 276 10.38 6.03 -21.07
N ARG A 277 11.37 6.86 -21.45
CA ARG A 277 12.77 6.61 -21.15
C ARG A 277 13.08 6.53 -19.65
N LEU A 278 12.36 7.29 -18.83
CA LEU A 278 12.54 7.28 -17.36
C LEU A 278 12.14 5.93 -16.76
N HIS A 279 11.08 5.31 -17.26
CA HIS A 279 10.68 3.97 -16.81
C HIS A 279 11.74 2.91 -17.19
N ILE A 280 12.27 2.98 -18.41
CA ILE A 280 13.31 2.06 -18.88
C ILE A 280 14.60 2.26 -18.05
N GLN A 281 14.98 3.52 -17.84
CA GLN A 281 16.16 3.85 -17.04
C GLN A 281 16.01 3.35 -15.61
N ASN A 282 14.87 3.57 -14.96
CA ASN A 282 14.59 3.08 -13.60
C ASN A 282 14.79 1.56 -13.49
N ILE A 283 14.26 0.79 -14.46
CA ILE A 283 14.45 -0.68 -14.49
C ILE A 283 15.92 -1.05 -14.67
N SER A 284 16.64 -0.35 -15.55
CA SER A 284 18.06 -0.56 -15.77
C SER A 284 18.87 -0.27 -14.49
N ASP A 285 18.61 0.86 -13.85
CA ASP A 285 19.33 1.31 -12.65
C ASP A 285 19.16 0.34 -11.47
N VAL A 286 17.96 -0.16 -11.25
CA VAL A 286 17.74 -1.12 -10.14
C VAL A 286 18.35 -2.49 -10.43
N ARG A 287 18.35 -2.94 -11.69
CA ARG A 287 19.04 -4.19 -12.10
C ARG A 287 20.55 -4.05 -11.90
N GLN A 288 21.11 -2.93 -12.33
CA GLN A 288 22.53 -2.65 -12.14
C GLN A 288 22.87 -2.51 -10.65
N GLY A 289 22.04 -1.79 -9.88
CA GLY A 289 22.20 -1.64 -8.44
C GLY A 289 22.16 -2.98 -7.70
N GLU A 290 21.28 -3.90 -8.11
CA GLU A 290 21.26 -5.27 -7.55
C GLU A 290 22.56 -6.03 -7.83
N ILE A 291 23.10 -5.92 -9.05
CA ILE A 291 24.37 -6.57 -9.39
C ILE A 291 25.50 -6.03 -8.53
N VAL A 292 25.58 -4.72 -8.37
CA VAL A 292 26.59 -4.06 -7.54
C VAL A 292 26.44 -4.48 -6.08
N MET A 293 25.22 -4.47 -5.53
CA MET A 293 24.95 -4.88 -4.16
C MET A 293 25.33 -6.35 -3.94
N ARG A 294 25.00 -7.23 -4.87
CA ARG A 294 25.36 -8.65 -4.79
C ARG A 294 26.88 -8.85 -4.76
N ARG A 295 27.62 -8.20 -5.67
CA ARG A 295 29.09 -8.24 -5.69
C ARG A 295 29.69 -7.70 -4.40
N PHE A 296 29.12 -6.65 -3.84
CA PHE A 296 29.52 -6.11 -2.55
C PHE A 296 29.32 -7.13 -1.43
N CYS A 297 28.16 -7.79 -1.37
CA CYS A 297 27.88 -8.82 -0.37
C CYS A 297 28.79 -10.06 -0.52
N GLU A 298 29.12 -10.44 -1.76
CA GLU A 298 30.04 -11.55 -2.06
C GLU A 298 31.49 -11.24 -1.66
N ALA A 299 31.86 -9.95 -1.71
CA ALA A 299 33.20 -9.47 -1.35
C ALA A 299 33.35 -9.15 0.16
N LEU A 300 32.29 -9.29 0.97
CA LEU A 300 32.38 -9.02 2.41
C LEU A 300 33.34 -10.01 3.07
N PRO A 301 34.27 -9.51 3.94
CA PRO A 301 35.17 -10.36 4.71
C PRO A 301 34.39 -11.32 5.63
N ALA A 302 34.94 -12.49 5.88
CA ALA A 302 34.31 -13.54 6.67
C ALA A 302 33.99 -13.11 8.12
N ASP A 303 34.78 -12.19 8.69
CA ASP A 303 34.57 -11.61 10.02
C ASP A 303 33.35 -10.68 10.11
N ARG A 304 32.86 -10.19 8.95
CA ARG A 304 31.61 -9.40 8.83
C ARG A 304 30.40 -10.22 8.47
N LEU A 305 30.57 -11.52 8.25
CA LEU A 305 29.50 -12.47 8.03
C LEU A 305 29.09 -13.06 9.36
N LEU A 306 27.84 -12.82 9.80
CA LEU A 306 27.28 -13.56 10.91
C LEU A 306 27.27 -15.04 10.54
N GLN A 307 28.07 -15.85 11.23
CA GLN A 307 28.06 -17.30 11.05
C GLN A 307 26.72 -17.79 11.57
N GLY A 308 25.86 -18.27 10.66
CA GLY A 308 24.47 -18.57 10.94
C GLY A 308 24.18 -19.68 11.94
N ASN A 309 25.21 -20.37 12.43
CA ASN A 309 25.06 -21.36 13.49
C ASN A 309 25.14 -20.76 14.90
N ASP A 310 25.52 -19.50 15.05
CA ASP A 310 25.60 -18.83 16.36
C ASP A 310 24.25 -18.32 16.86
N CYS A 311 23.19 -18.36 16.03
CA CYS A 311 21.82 -18.22 16.48
C CYS A 311 21.29 -19.54 17.09
N ASN A 312 22.05 -20.16 17.94
CA ASN A 312 21.54 -21.22 18.81
C ASN A 312 20.59 -20.52 19.82
N LEU A 313 19.29 -20.59 19.53
CA LEU A 313 18.26 -20.03 20.40
C LEU A 313 18.39 -20.55 21.81
N ASP A 314 18.82 -21.82 21.97
CA ASP A 314 19.05 -22.45 23.26
C ASP A 314 20.26 -21.86 23.98
N ALA A 315 21.33 -21.52 23.27
CA ALA A 315 22.50 -20.84 23.84
C ALA A 315 22.17 -19.37 24.20
N ALA A 316 21.36 -18.68 23.38
CA ALA A 316 20.90 -17.35 23.70
C ALA A 316 19.95 -17.34 24.91
N LEU A 317 19.03 -18.29 24.98
CA LEU A 317 18.14 -18.50 26.15
C LEU A 317 18.91 -18.93 27.41
N ALA A 318 19.95 -19.78 27.27
CA ALA A 318 20.84 -20.14 28.37
C ALA A 318 21.62 -18.92 28.86
N LYS A 319 22.13 -18.10 27.97
CA LYS A 319 22.82 -16.84 28.30
C LYS A 319 21.85 -15.83 28.95
N GLU A 320 20.61 -15.75 28.51
CA GLU A 320 19.57 -14.92 29.12
C GLU A 320 19.19 -15.42 30.52
N LYS A 321 19.16 -16.74 30.74
CA LYS A 321 18.95 -17.33 32.07
C LYS A 321 20.09 -17.04 33.03
N LEU A 322 21.32 -16.90 32.53
CA LEU A 322 22.51 -16.54 33.33
C LEU A 322 22.57 -15.03 33.61
N MET A 323 22.01 -14.17 32.74
CA MET A 323 21.84 -12.77 33.01
C MET A 323 20.66 -12.60 33.95
N GLY A 324 20.90 -12.20 35.18
CA GLY A 324 19.90 -12.10 36.22
C GLY A 324 18.62 -11.39 35.76
N LYS A 325 17.50 -11.90 36.19
CA LYS A 325 16.18 -11.28 36.01
C LYS A 325 15.81 -10.48 37.25
N TYR A 326 15.23 -9.34 37.09
CA TYR A 326 14.62 -8.57 38.16
C TYR A 326 13.13 -8.91 38.23
N THR A 327 12.67 -9.27 39.45
CA THR A 327 11.23 -9.46 39.68
C THR A 327 10.79 -8.45 40.72
N ASP A 328 9.80 -7.65 40.39
CA ASP A 328 9.19 -6.68 41.31
C ASP A 328 8.46 -7.44 42.42
N PRO A 329 8.82 -7.24 43.69
CA PRO A 329 8.20 -7.96 44.81
C PRO A 329 6.75 -7.61 45.06
N SER A 330 6.28 -6.45 44.58
CA SER A 330 4.92 -5.98 44.78
C SER A 330 3.92 -6.46 43.75
N THR A 331 4.38 -6.56 42.46
CA THR A 331 3.51 -6.89 41.31
C THR A 331 3.80 -8.27 40.73
N GLY A 332 4.94 -8.89 41.07
CA GLY A 332 5.41 -10.13 40.43
C GLY A 332 5.89 -9.95 38.99
N ALA A 333 5.90 -8.73 38.46
CA ALA A 333 6.37 -8.45 37.11
C ALA A 333 7.85 -8.71 36.99
N THR A 334 8.25 -9.41 35.92
CA THR A 334 9.65 -9.78 35.69
C THR A 334 10.24 -9.05 34.51
N LEU A 335 11.42 -8.45 34.71
CA LEU A 335 12.24 -7.81 33.69
C LEU A 335 13.45 -8.68 33.38
N THR A 336 13.65 -9.01 32.12
CA THR A 336 14.86 -9.64 31.63
C THR A 336 15.79 -8.61 30.98
N TYR A 337 17.05 -8.93 30.81
CA TYR A 337 18.01 -8.04 30.14
C TYR A 337 17.50 -7.62 28.75
N ASN A 338 16.99 -8.54 27.96
CA ASN A 338 16.50 -8.25 26.60
C ASN A 338 15.19 -7.44 26.59
N SER A 339 14.34 -7.58 27.59
CA SER A 339 13.08 -6.82 27.71
C SER A 339 13.28 -5.44 28.32
N SER A 340 14.38 -5.20 29.02
CA SER A 340 14.60 -3.98 29.81
C SER A 340 14.59 -2.70 28.96
N LEU A 341 15.23 -2.69 27.80
CA LEU A 341 15.26 -1.53 26.90
C LEU A 341 13.88 -1.20 26.35
N VAL A 342 13.10 -2.21 25.97
CA VAL A 342 11.75 -2.01 25.41
C VAL A 342 10.82 -1.47 26.49
N VAL A 343 10.89 -2.03 27.71
CA VAL A 343 10.09 -1.59 28.86
C VAL A 343 10.49 -0.19 29.27
N LEU A 344 11.80 0.12 29.32
CA LEU A 344 12.30 1.46 29.63
C LEU A 344 11.84 2.49 28.59
N ALA A 345 11.95 2.19 27.31
CA ALA A 345 11.49 3.06 26.22
C ALA A 345 9.99 3.33 26.31
N HIS A 346 9.20 2.28 26.63
CA HIS A 346 7.77 2.43 26.84
C HIS A 346 7.46 3.31 28.06
N PHE A 347 8.14 3.08 29.17
CA PHE A 347 7.99 3.85 30.40
C PHE A 347 8.34 5.32 30.20
N VAL A 348 9.46 5.62 29.56
CA VAL A 348 9.87 7.01 29.23
C VAL A 348 8.84 7.65 28.30
N GLY A 349 8.31 6.92 27.31
CA GLY A 349 7.24 7.41 26.44
C GLY A 349 5.96 7.76 27.21
N CYS A 350 5.59 6.93 28.18
CA CYS A 350 4.44 7.22 29.08
C CYS A 350 4.69 8.44 29.97
N LEU A 351 5.89 8.58 30.56
CA LEU A 351 6.25 9.75 31.38
C LEU A 351 6.23 11.04 30.56
N VAL A 352 6.77 11.04 29.34
CA VAL A 352 6.72 12.20 28.44
C VAL A 352 5.28 12.58 28.12
N CYS A 353 4.41 11.61 27.88
CA CYS A 353 2.98 11.85 27.67
C CYS A 353 2.30 12.42 28.94
N MET A 354 2.71 12.03 30.14
CA MET A 354 2.17 12.54 31.41
C MET A 354 2.72 13.94 31.76
N SER A 355 3.99 14.21 31.41
CA SER A 355 4.65 15.49 31.69
C SER A 355 4.21 16.62 30.75
N TYR A 356 3.62 16.30 29.61
CA TYR A 356 2.94 17.23 28.73
C TYR A 356 1.43 16.94 28.74
N PRO A 357 0.68 17.36 29.77
CA PRO A 357 -0.76 17.32 29.68
C PRO A 357 -1.14 18.12 28.44
N LYS A 358 -1.86 17.46 27.51
CA LYS A 358 -2.45 18.15 26.37
C LYS A 358 -3.12 19.39 26.92
N GLN A 359 -2.53 20.56 26.70
CA GLN A 359 -3.22 21.80 26.91
C GLN A 359 -4.52 21.69 26.11
N ARG A 360 -5.60 21.44 26.81
CA ARG A 360 -6.94 21.65 26.27
C ARG A 360 -6.94 23.14 25.92
N ARG A 361 -6.74 23.44 24.68
CA ARG A 361 -7.01 24.77 24.17
C ARG A 361 -8.49 24.99 24.34
N SER A 362 -8.80 25.76 25.37
CA SER A 362 -10.11 26.37 25.56
C SER A 362 -10.44 27.27 24.38
#